data_bee725ebe4ba6297a6a3196209a3bde8
#
_entry.id   bee725ebe4ba6297a6a3196209a3bde8
#
_cell.length_a   1.000
_cell.length_b   1.000
_cell.length_c   1.000
_cell.angle_alpha   90.00
_cell.angle_beta   90.00
_cell.angle_gamma   90.00
#
_symmetry.space_group_name_H-M   'P 1'
#
loop_
_entity.id
_entity.type
_entity.pdbx_description
1 polymer ?
#
loop_
_entity_poly.entity_id
_entity_poly.type
_entity_poly.pdbx_seq_one_letter_code
_entity_poly.pdbx_strand_id
1 'polypeptide(L)'
;MEQSKTRMLAEAGVAIAIAQVLSFITIFHMPQGGSIKAAALVPLMIYAYRWGGTRGIFAGVVYGILHFILGFKSSVHYLSVILDYLVAYGAIGVCGYFKDSISGLITGSIVAIALRWAVSVTSGAVVFASYAPQGQNPWIYSMVYNASYMVPDGILNIVVLLFIYQGVKRGLRRRG
;
A
#
# COMPACT_ATOMS: atom_id res chain seq x y z
N MET A 1 22.14 2.61 -20.64
CA MET A 1 20.67 2.69 -20.54
C MET A 1 20.00 1.33 -20.23
N GLU A 2 20.45 0.25 -20.80
CA GLU A 2 19.87 -1.09 -20.62
C GLU A 2 20.06 -1.65 -19.19
N GLN A 3 21.25 -1.53 -18.61
CA GLN A 3 21.53 -1.93 -17.23
C GLN A 3 20.68 -1.21 -16.19
N SER A 4 20.27 0.03 -16.43
CA SER A 4 19.37 0.79 -15.54
C SER A 4 17.95 0.22 -15.55
N LYS A 5 17.45 -0.22 -16.69
CA LYS A 5 16.12 -0.83 -16.83
C LYS A 5 16.05 -2.20 -16.16
N THR A 6 17.06 -3.05 -16.41
CA THR A 6 17.15 -4.39 -15.79
C THR A 6 17.21 -4.27 -14.27
N ARG A 7 18.03 -3.36 -13.75
CA ARG A 7 18.12 -3.10 -12.30
C ARG A 7 16.80 -2.63 -11.72
N MET A 8 16.11 -1.70 -12.39
CA MET A 8 14.80 -1.20 -11.98
C MET A 8 13.78 -2.34 -11.86
N LEU A 9 13.70 -3.22 -12.86
CA LEU A 9 12.79 -4.37 -12.85
C LEU A 9 13.15 -5.38 -11.76
N ALA A 10 14.45 -5.67 -11.58
CA ALA A 10 14.91 -6.57 -10.52
C ALA A 10 14.55 -6.02 -9.13
N GLU A 11 14.76 -4.72 -8.89
CA GLU A 11 14.39 -4.08 -7.62
C GLU A 11 12.86 -4.03 -7.41
N ALA A 12 12.07 -3.86 -8.48
CA ALA A 12 10.61 -4.00 -8.40
C ALA A 12 10.20 -5.40 -7.94
N GLY A 13 10.76 -6.43 -8.58
CA GLY A 13 10.50 -7.83 -8.22
C GLY A 13 10.85 -8.15 -6.77
N VAL A 14 12.01 -7.69 -6.30
CA VAL A 14 12.45 -7.86 -4.90
C VAL A 14 11.51 -7.12 -3.94
N ALA A 15 11.16 -5.86 -4.24
CA ALA A 15 10.26 -5.08 -3.40
C ALA A 15 8.87 -5.73 -3.28
N ILE A 16 8.31 -6.20 -4.40
CA ILE A 16 7.03 -6.91 -4.44
C ILE A 16 7.10 -8.22 -3.64
N ALA A 17 8.17 -9.01 -3.82
CA ALA A 17 8.34 -10.27 -3.09
C ALA A 17 8.43 -10.05 -1.58
N ILE A 18 9.24 -9.08 -1.11
CA ILE A 18 9.36 -8.75 0.31
C ILE A 18 8.01 -8.25 0.84
N ALA A 19 7.31 -7.36 0.13
CA ALA A 19 6.00 -6.88 0.52
C ALA A 19 4.99 -8.05 0.67
N GLN A 20 5.02 -9.02 -0.26
CA GLN A 20 4.15 -10.19 -0.20
C GLN A 20 4.48 -11.08 1.00
N VAL A 21 5.74 -11.35 1.28
CA VAL A 21 6.16 -12.12 2.46
C VAL A 21 5.72 -11.43 3.75
N LEU A 22 5.97 -10.13 3.89
CA LEU A 22 5.54 -9.36 5.05
C LEU A 22 4.02 -9.32 5.20
N SER A 23 3.28 -9.40 4.11
CA SER A 23 1.82 -9.41 4.13
C SER A 23 1.21 -10.66 4.75
N PHE A 24 1.95 -11.77 4.83
CA PHE A 24 1.52 -12.98 5.54
C PHE A 24 1.68 -12.85 7.06
N ILE A 25 2.53 -11.93 7.53
CA ILE A 25 2.69 -11.65 8.95
C ILE A 25 1.62 -10.63 9.35
N THR A 26 0.50 -11.13 9.85
CA THR A 26 -0.61 -10.28 10.29
C THR A 26 -0.55 -10.09 11.80
N ILE A 27 -0.51 -8.82 12.22
CA ILE A 27 -0.48 -8.41 13.63
C ILE A 27 -1.90 -8.42 14.20
N PHE A 28 -2.88 -7.97 13.41
CA PHE A 28 -4.27 -7.92 13.82
C PHE A 28 -5.22 -8.14 12.63
N HIS A 29 -6.27 -8.93 12.83
CA HIS A 29 -7.34 -9.19 11.87
C HIS A 29 -8.65 -8.53 12.30
N MET A 30 -9.31 -7.84 11.38
CA MET A 30 -10.66 -7.32 11.55
C MET A 30 -11.71 -8.34 11.08
N PRO A 31 -12.94 -8.34 11.63
CA PRO A 31 -13.98 -9.34 11.31
C PRO A 31 -14.33 -9.43 9.82
N GLN A 32 -14.34 -8.30 9.07
CA GLN A 32 -14.67 -8.26 7.65
C GLN A 32 -13.41 -8.28 6.74
N GLY A 33 -12.27 -8.77 7.21
CA GLY A 33 -11.08 -9.01 6.40
C GLY A 33 -10.04 -7.88 6.37
N GLY A 34 -10.32 -6.71 6.98
CA GLY A 34 -9.29 -5.71 7.21
C GLY A 34 -8.17 -6.26 8.10
N SER A 35 -6.92 -5.81 7.89
CA SER A 35 -5.81 -6.33 8.70
C SER A 35 -4.67 -5.32 8.82
N ILE A 36 -3.98 -5.35 9.98
CA ILE A 36 -2.72 -4.66 10.21
C ILE A 36 -1.59 -5.66 9.97
N LYS A 37 -0.67 -5.32 9.08
CA LYS A 37 0.42 -6.21 8.66
C LYS A 37 1.78 -5.69 9.10
N ALA A 38 2.80 -6.55 9.07
CA ALA A 38 4.16 -6.22 9.50
C ALA A 38 4.87 -5.28 8.51
N ALA A 39 4.37 -4.03 8.40
CA ALA A 39 4.94 -2.99 7.52
C ALA A 39 5.08 -3.41 6.04
N ALA A 40 4.12 -4.16 5.53
CA ALA A 40 4.16 -4.76 4.20
C ALA A 40 4.21 -3.74 3.04
N LEU A 41 3.79 -2.48 3.26
CA LEU A 41 3.83 -1.44 2.23
C LEU A 41 5.20 -0.76 2.10
N VAL A 42 6.07 -0.89 3.10
CA VAL A 42 7.37 -0.19 3.14
C VAL A 42 8.27 -0.53 1.93
N PRO A 43 8.43 -1.78 1.50
CA PRO A 43 9.25 -2.09 0.33
C PRO A 43 8.74 -1.41 -0.94
N LEU A 44 7.41 -1.33 -1.13
CA LEU A 44 6.80 -0.63 -2.28
C LEU A 44 7.03 0.88 -2.21
N MET A 45 6.90 1.48 -1.02
CA MET A 45 7.19 2.90 -0.81
C MET A 45 8.66 3.22 -1.11
N ILE A 46 9.62 2.42 -0.62
CA ILE A 46 11.06 2.60 -0.91
C ILE A 46 11.31 2.52 -2.42
N TYR A 47 10.71 1.55 -3.10
CA TYR A 47 10.82 1.42 -4.54
C TYR A 47 10.27 2.66 -5.26
N ALA A 48 9.09 3.16 -4.86
CA ALA A 48 8.47 4.34 -5.43
C ALA A 48 9.32 5.60 -5.22
N TYR A 49 9.87 5.82 -4.02
CA TYR A 49 10.77 6.95 -3.75
C TYR A 49 12.05 6.89 -4.58
N ARG A 50 12.55 5.70 -4.84
CA ARG A 50 13.79 5.51 -5.61
C ARG A 50 13.58 5.68 -7.11
N TRP A 51 12.51 5.14 -7.66
CA TRP A 51 12.29 5.04 -9.11
C TRP A 51 11.20 5.96 -9.65
N GLY A 52 10.53 6.72 -8.75
CA GLY A 52 9.48 7.67 -9.08
C GLY A 52 8.07 7.09 -9.02
N GLY A 53 7.09 8.00 -8.86
CA GLY A 53 5.69 7.64 -8.59
C GLY A 53 5.05 6.76 -9.65
N THR A 54 5.25 7.05 -10.94
CA THR A 54 4.68 6.23 -12.03
C THR A 54 5.11 4.77 -11.93
N ARG A 55 6.40 4.52 -11.73
CA ARG A 55 6.94 3.15 -11.58
C ARG A 55 6.46 2.50 -10.28
N GLY A 56 6.34 3.31 -9.22
CA GLY A 56 5.75 2.89 -7.95
C GLY A 56 4.29 2.44 -8.09
N ILE A 57 3.47 3.17 -8.85
CA ILE A 57 2.09 2.82 -9.15
C ILE A 57 2.03 1.46 -9.86
N PHE A 58 2.82 1.26 -10.91
CA PHE A 58 2.88 -0.03 -11.61
C PHE A 58 3.31 -1.17 -10.70
N ALA A 59 4.33 -0.98 -9.87
CA ALA A 59 4.76 -1.99 -8.89
C ALA A 59 3.65 -2.29 -7.87
N GLY A 60 2.91 -1.28 -7.41
CA GLY A 60 1.77 -1.43 -6.52
C GLY A 60 0.64 -2.24 -7.17
N VAL A 61 0.32 -1.97 -8.45
CA VAL A 61 -0.69 -2.75 -9.19
C VAL A 61 -0.26 -4.21 -9.33
N VAL A 62 0.99 -4.47 -9.71
CA VAL A 62 1.52 -5.85 -9.82
C VAL A 62 1.48 -6.56 -8.45
N TYR A 63 1.89 -5.87 -7.38
CA TYR A 63 1.74 -6.40 -6.02
C TYR A 63 0.28 -6.69 -5.68
N GLY A 64 -0.66 -5.80 -6.04
CA GLY A 64 -2.08 -6.00 -5.80
C GLY A 64 -2.62 -7.26 -6.48
N ILE A 65 -2.22 -7.54 -7.73
CA ILE A 65 -2.57 -8.77 -8.45
C ILE A 65 -2.01 -9.99 -7.70
N LEU A 66 -0.72 -9.94 -7.34
CA LEU A 66 -0.07 -11.03 -6.60
C LEU A 66 -0.73 -11.26 -5.25
N HIS A 67 -1.06 -10.18 -4.54
CA HIS A 67 -1.73 -10.23 -3.25
C HIS A 67 -3.16 -10.79 -3.36
N PHE A 68 -3.89 -10.49 -4.42
CA PHE A 68 -5.19 -11.11 -4.72
C PHE A 68 -5.06 -12.62 -4.95
N ILE A 69 -4.01 -13.06 -5.67
CA ILE A 69 -3.82 -14.49 -5.97
C ILE A 69 -3.39 -15.27 -4.72
N LEU A 70 -2.42 -14.75 -3.96
CA LEU A 70 -1.75 -15.47 -2.87
C LEU A 70 -2.25 -15.11 -1.47
N GLY A 71 -2.91 -13.95 -1.30
CA GLY A 71 -3.37 -13.45 -0.01
C GLY A 71 -4.77 -13.92 0.36
N PHE A 72 -5.21 -13.49 1.54
CA PHE A 72 -6.60 -13.67 1.97
C PHE A 72 -7.54 -12.81 1.11
N LYS A 73 -8.61 -13.40 0.60
CA LYS A 73 -9.60 -12.75 -0.24
C LYS A 73 -10.84 -12.43 0.58
N SER A 74 -11.15 -11.16 0.77
CA SER A 74 -12.41 -10.72 1.38
C SER A 74 -13.59 -10.83 0.42
N SER A 75 -13.35 -10.73 -0.88
CA SER A 75 -14.36 -10.85 -1.94
C SER A 75 -13.72 -11.22 -3.27
N VAL A 76 -14.51 -11.85 -4.14
CA VAL A 76 -14.20 -12.09 -5.56
C VAL A 76 -15.06 -11.22 -6.49
N HIS A 77 -15.82 -10.27 -5.95
CA HIS A 77 -16.60 -9.35 -6.76
C HIS A 77 -15.67 -8.47 -7.60
N TYR A 78 -15.91 -8.37 -8.91
CA TYR A 78 -14.99 -7.72 -9.87
C TYR A 78 -14.62 -6.29 -9.46
N LEU A 79 -15.60 -5.51 -8.94
CA LEU A 79 -15.37 -4.13 -8.54
C LEU A 79 -14.45 -4.06 -7.30
N SER A 80 -14.62 -4.97 -6.32
CA SER A 80 -13.72 -5.07 -5.18
C SER A 80 -12.31 -5.46 -5.61
N VAL A 81 -12.18 -6.39 -6.56
CA VAL A 81 -10.86 -6.76 -7.10
C VAL A 81 -10.16 -5.55 -7.73
N ILE A 82 -10.86 -4.76 -8.52
CA ILE A 82 -10.29 -3.56 -9.14
C ILE A 82 -9.93 -2.51 -8.07
N LEU A 83 -10.86 -2.19 -7.18
CA LEU A 83 -10.66 -1.12 -6.20
C LEU A 83 -9.66 -1.52 -5.11
N ASP A 84 -9.89 -2.64 -4.40
CA ASP A 84 -9.11 -2.99 -3.21
C ASP A 84 -7.73 -3.57 -3.52
N TYR A 85 -7.54 -4.19 -4.69
CA TYR A 85 -6.27 -4.80 -5.05
C TYR A 85 -5.49 -3.98 -6.08
N LEU A 86 -6.09 -3.54 -7.20
CA LEU A 86 -5.34 -2.82 -8.22
C LEU A 86 -5.17 -1.35 -7.85
N VAL A 87 -6.29 -0.62 -7.66
CA VAL A 87 -6.26 0.82 -7.47
C VAL A 87 -5.70 1.17 -6.08
N ALA A 88 -6.14 0.48 -5.03
CA ALA A 88 -5.71 0.76 -3.66
C ALA A 88 -4.20 0.51 -3.45
N TYR A 89 -3.65 -0.59 -3.99
CA TYR A 89 -2.21 -0.81 -3.90
C TYR A 89 -1.42 0.04 -4.90
N GLY A 90 -1.98 0.33 -6.09
CA GLY A 90 -1.40 1.30 -7.02
C GLY A 90 -1.25 2.69 -6.38
N ALA A 91 -2.22 3.14 -5.59
CA ALA A 91 -2.18 4.42 -4.89
C ALA A 91 -0.95 4.57 -3.97
N ILE A 92 -0.40 3.47 -3.44
CA ILE A 92 0.82 3.52 -2.63
C ILE A 92 2.02 4.09 -3.41
N GLY A 93 2.08 3.84 -4.71
CA GLY A 93 3.14 4.37 -5.57
C GLY A 93 3.16 5.90 -5.69
N VAL A 94 2.05 6.58 -5.39
CA VAL A 94 1.93 8.04 -5.45
C VAL A 94 2.94 8.74 -4.52
N CYS A 95 3.36 8.10 -3.43
CA CYS A 95 4.39 8.63 -2.54
C CYS A 95 5.69 8.98 -3.29
N GLY A 96 6.03 8.29 -4.38
CA GLY A 96 7.21 8.52 -5.19
C GLY A 96 7.23 9.82 -6.00
N TYR A 97 6.15 10.60 -6.00
CA TYR A 97 6.13 11.96 -6.58
C TYR A 97 6.60 13.02 -5.60
N PHE A 98 6.80 12.68 -4.34
CA PHE A 98 7.24 13.61 -3.31
C PHE A 98 8.77 13.65 -3.23
N LYS A 99 9.31 14.77 -2.69
CA LYS A 99 10.76 14.99 -2.59
C LYS A 99 11.45 13.93 -1.73
N ASP A 100 12.68 13.59 -2.09
CA ASP A 100 13.56 12.72 -1.27
C ASP A 100 14.10 13.50 -0.05
N SER A 101 13.23 13.68 0.93
CA SER A 101 13.48 14.32 2.21
C SER A 101 12.60 13.67 3.27
N ILE A 102 12.92 13.82 4.55
CA ILE A 102 12.10 13.28 5.64
C ILE A 102 10.66 13.83 5.55
N SER A 103 10.51 15.12 5.31
CA SER A 103 9.21 15.76 5.12
C SER A 103 8.46 15.16 3.91
N GLY A 104 9.14 15.01 2.77
CA GLY A 104 8.55 14.42 1.58
C GLY A 104 8.15 12.95 1.77
N LEU A 105 8.95 12.16 2.52
CA LEU A 105 8.59 10.80 2.88
C LEU A 105 7.31 10.74 3.72
N ILE A 106 7.22 11.58 4.75
CA ILE A 106 6.05 11.62 5.62
C ILE A 106 4.82 12.06 4.82
N THR A 107 4.88 13.21 4.14
CA THR A 107 3.74 13.74 3.39
C THR A 107 3.31 12.83 2.25
N GLY A 108 4.28 12.30 1.50
CA GLY A 108 4.01 11.37 0.40
C GLY A 108 3.37 10.07 0.89
N SER A 109 3.84 9.52 2.00
CA SER A 109 3.24 8.32 2.60
C SER A 109 1.83 8.58 3.12
N ILE A 110 1.60 9.73 3.79
CA ILE A 110 0.26 10.12 4.27
C ILE A 110 -0.70 10.24 3.08
N VAL A 111 -0.31 10.93 2.00
CA VAL A 111 -1.14 11.08 0.81
C VAL A 111 -1.44 9.73 0.16
N ALA A 112 -0.44 8.87 0.01
CA ALA A 112 -0.61 7.54 -0.58
C ALA A 112 -1.57 6.66 0.24
N ILE A 113 -1.43 6.67 1.58
CA ILE A 113 -2.30 5.93 2.50
C ILE A 113 -3.72 6.52 2.49
N ALA A 114 -3.87 7.84 2.45
CA ALA A 114 -5.18 8.50 2.37
C ALA A 114 -5.90 8.17 1.05
N LEU A 115 -5.18 8.15 -0.07
CA LEU A 115 -5.75 7.71 -1.36
C LEU A 115 -6.17 6.25 -1.32
N ARG A 116 -5.34 5.37 -0.76
CA ARG A 116 -5.69 3.96 -0.57
C ARG A 116 -6.94 3.81 0.29
N TRP A 117 -7.02 4.55 1.40
CA TRP A 117 -8.20 4.58 2.27
C TRP A 117 -9.45 5.04 1.52
N ALA A 118 -9.39 6.14 0.76
CA ALA A 118 -10.52 6.64 -0.01
C ALA A 118 -11.04 5.61 -1.03
N VAL A 119 -10.15 4.91 -1.71
CA VAL A 119 -10.50 3.82 -2.64
C VAL A 119 -11.18 2.65 -1.91
N SER A 120 -10.63 2.22 -0.77
CA SER A 120 -11.21 1.13 0.03
C SER A 120 -12.53 1.53 0.68
N VAL A 121 -12.71 2.81 1.06
CA VAL A 121 -14.01 3.34 1.52
C VAL A 121 -15.05 3.22 0.41
N THR A 122 -14.69 3.59 -0.82
CA THR A 122 -15.58 3.47 -1.98
C THR A 122 -15.97 2.01 -2.24
N SER A 123 -15.00 1.10 -2.21
CA SER A 123 -15.26 -0.34 -2.33
C SER A 123 -16.20 -0.83 -1.22
N GLY A 124 -15.93 -0.47 0.03
CA GLY A 124 -16.74 -0.87 1.18
C GLY A 124 -18.17 -0.34 1.12
N ALA A 125 -18.35 0.91 0.69
CA ALA A 125 -19.69 1.53 0.60
C ALA A 125 -20.52 0.98 -0.57
N VAL A 126 -19.87 0.56 -1.66
CA VAL A 126 -20.58 0.09 -2.88
C VAL A 126 -20.72 -1.42 -2.89
N VAL A 127 -19.64 -2.16 -2.64
CA VAL A 127 -19.62 -3.64 -2.75
C VAL A 127 -20.09 -4.30 -1.46
N PHE A 128 -19.73 -3.73 -0.31
CA PHE A 128 -19.98 -4.29 1.02
C PHE A 128 -21.03 -3.51 1.83
N ALA A 129 -21.91 -2.78 1.13
CA ALA A 129 -22.96 -1.98 1.77
C ALA A 129 -23.82 -2.76 2.78
N SER A 130 -24.03 -4.07 2.53
CA SER A 130 -24.79 -4.98 3.40
C SER A 130 -24.14 -5.26 4.76
N TYR A 131 -22.85 -4.92 4.94
CA TYR A 131 -22.18 -5.04 6.23
C TYR A 131 -22.50 -3.88 7.19
N ALA A 132 -23.05 -2.78 6.66
CA ALA A 132 -23.49 -1.69 7.51
C ALA A 132 -24.72 -2.14 8.34
N PRO A 133 -24.75 -1.88 9.66
CA PRO A 133 -25.90 -2.15 10.50
C PRO A 133 -27.18 -1.48 9.96
N GLN A 134 -28.35 -2.06 10.25
CA GLN A 134 -29.62 -1.49 9.82
C GLN A 134 -29.78 -0.04 10.28
N GLY A 135 -30.14 0.85 9.36
CA GLY A 135 -30.29 2.27 9.61
C GLY A 135 -29.00 3.09 9.56
N GLN A 136 -27.83 2.46 9.40
CA GLN A 136 -26.57 3.18 9.26
C GLN A 136 -26.21 3.41 7.77
N ASN A 137 -25.71 4.62 7.46
CA ASN A 137 -25.25 4.94 6.12
C ASN A 137 -23.99 4.11 5.78
N PRO A 138 -23.99 3.33 4.66
CA PRO A 138 -22.85 2.48 4.27
C PRO A 138 -21.53 3.25 4.09
N TRP A 139 -21.59 4.51 3.63
CA TRP A 139 -20.40 5.36 3.49
C TRP A 139 -19.76 5.68 4.83
N ILE A 140 -20.58 6.07 5.82
CA ILE A 140 -20.08 6.38 7.17
C ILE A 140 -19.51 5.12 7.80
N TYR A 141 -20.22 3.99 7.69
CA TYR A 141 -19.71 2.70 8.16
C TYR A 141 -18.37 2.35 7.53
N SER A 142 -18.27 2.42 6.20
CA SER A 142 -17.05 2.09 5.46
C SER A 142 -15.88 3.03 5.82
N MET A 143 -16.12 4.34 5.99
CA MET A 143 -15.10 5.29 6.44
C MET A 143 -14.52 4.89 7.79
N VAL A 144 -15.37 4.64 8.78
CA VAL A 144 -14.94 4.28 10.14
C VAL A 144 -14.25 2.92 10.15
N TYR A 145 -14.85 1.93 9.49
CA TYR A 145 -14.28 0.58 9.43
C TYR A 145 -12.89 0.58 8.78
N ASN A 146 -12.73 1.18 7.60
CA ASN A 146 -11.43 1.23 6.94
C ASN A 146 -10.41 2.06 7.71
N ALA A 147 -10.81 3.18 8.33
CA ALA A 147 -9.91 3.97 9.15
C ALA A 147 -9.38 3.18 10.37
N SER A 148 -10.20 2.34 10.98
CA SER A 148 -9.85 1.61 12.21
C SER A 148 -8.63 0.69 12.07
N TYR A 149 -8.35 0.14 10.88
CA TYR A 149 -7.16 -0.67 10.63
C TYR A 149 -6.13 0.01 9.72
N MET A 150 -6.57 0.83 8.75
CA MET A 150 -5.64 1.49 7.83
C MET A 150 -4.84 2.62 8.48
N VAL A 151 -5.41 3.32 9.47
CA VAL A 151 -4.65 4.36 10.20
C VAL A 151 -3.52 3.73 11.02
N PRO A 152 -3.74 2.75 11.89
CA PRO A 152 -2.63 2.11 12.62
C PRO A 152 -1.65 1.37 11.70
N ASP A 153 -2.13 0.68 10.63
CA ASP A 153 -1.25 0.08 9.63
C ASP A 153 -0.38 1.13 8.91
N GLY A 154 -0.98 2.27 8.55
CA GLY A 154 -0.28 3.39 7.93
C GLY A 154 0.78 4.01 8.82
N ILE A 155 0.45 4.25 10.10
CA ILE A 155 1.41 4.75 11.10
C ILE A 155 2.59 3.79 11.24
N LEU A 156 2.32 2.49 11.36
CA LEU A 156 3.36 1.47 11.44
C LEU A 156 4.28 1.50 10.21
N ASN A 157 3.70 1.57 9.00
CA ASN A 157 4.48 1.64 7.77
C ASN A 157 5.34 2.91 7.70
N ILE A 158 4.80 4.09 8.08
CA ILE A 158 5.56 5.35 8.10
C ILE A 158 6.70 5.28 9.12
N VAL A 159 6.45 4.79 10.33
CA VAL A 159 7.46 4.66 11.38
C VAL A 159 8.60 3.76 10.92
N VAL A 160 8.28 2.57 10.41
CA VAL A 160 9.30 1.63 9.90
C VAL A 160 10.07 2.24 8.72
N LEU A 161 9.38 2.91 7.78
CA LEU A 161 10.02 3.60 6.66
C LEU A 161 11.03 4.65 7.14
N LEU A 162 10.70 5.44 8.15
CA LEU A 162 11.60 6.46 8.71
C LEU A 162 12.83 5.84 9.39
N PHE A 163 12.67 4.73 10.12
CA PHE A 163 13.80 4.03 10.74
C PHE A 163 14.81 3.53 9.71
N ILE A 164 14.34 2.97 8.60
CA ILE A 164 15.24 2.41 7.58
C ILE A 164 15.70 3.46 6.55
N TYR A 165 15.03 4.61 6.45
CA TYR A 165 15.33 5.65 5.46
C TYR A 165 16.79 6.07 5.46
N GLN A 166 17.37 6.32 6.62
CA GLN A 166 18.76 6.77 6.71
C GLN A 166 19.74 5.71 6.18
N GLY A 167 19.46 4.43 6.47
CA GLY A 167 20.25 3.31 5.96
C GLY A 167 20.12 3.18 4.44
N VAL A 168 18.90 3.27 3.94
CA VAL A 168 18.61 3.22 2.49
C VAL A 168 19.27 4.41 1.77
N LYS A 169 19.14 5.63 2.29
CA LYS A 169 19.74 6.83 1.71
C LYS A 169 21.27 6.76 1.65
N ARG A 170 21.93 6.27 2.71
CA ARG A 170 23.40 6.05 2.71
C ARG A 170 23.82 5.03 1.65
N GLY A 171 23.06 3.94 1.49
CA GLY A 171 23.29 2.93 0.48
C GLY A 171 23.10 3.44 -0.95
N LEU A 172 22.16 4.34 -1.18
CA LEU A 172 21.88 4.96 -2.47
C LEU A 172 22.97 5.97 -2.86
N ARG A 173 23.46 6.79 -1.92
CA ARG A 173 24.52 7.78 -2.15
C ARG A 173 25.89 7.16 -2.46
N ARG A 174 26.18 5.97 -1.95
CA ARG A 174 27.48 5.27 -2.20
C ARG A 174 27.58 4.66 -3.59
N ARG A 175 26.51 4.66 -4.37
CA ARG A 175 26.42 3.96 -5.67
C ARG A 175 26.11 4.88 -6.87
N GLY A 176 26.06 6.19 -6.66
CA GLY A 176 26.05 7.24 -7.68
C GLY A 176 27.37 7.96 -7.67
#